data_71418dfb74c6c5d28156205e7bfcb3bc
#
_entry.id   71418dfb74c6c5d28156205e7bfcb3bc
#
_cell.length_a   1.000
_cell.length_b   1.000
_cell.length_c   1.000
_cell.angle_alpha   90.00
_cell.angle_beta   90.00
_cell.angle_gamma   90.00
#
_symmetry.space_group_name_H-M   'P 1'
#
loop_
_entity.id
_entity.type
_entity.pdbx_description
1 polymer ?
#
loop_
_entity_poly.entity_id
_entity_poly.type
_entity_poly.pdbx_seq_one_letter_code
_entity_poly.pdbx_strand_id
1 'polypeptide(L)'
;MLKKFLLMSLLALVSTVCAAQHSRAMDVLLTPDIGGIKQAIEIKTDDQSKPVLLFLSGGPGSSMMNNAAAFTGILKTRFTIVQWDQRDAGKTLKLNPSPSQPTIARMAEDTHEVIDFLRKTLHQDKVYLLGSSWGNVLGFDMVKNHPELLHAYFAVNPVVSQLDSEKELLQTLKTRLKDNADASKELSEVAAPYATAQDMFYLRKWLFYTEGKTFVFDPEFKAFFGVWAKTWEPVWNDVMRIDLRQTLPTVHCPVYFLVGKNDIQTSVSIATGYFEKLQAPRKQLFVFEHSGHQIHQEEAEKFQKTIIGVLDAANAGHP
;
A
#
# COMPACT_ATOMS: atom_id res chain seq x y z
N MET A 1 -54.54 41.39 -6.23
CA MET A 1 -53.37 41.15 -5.38
C MET A 1 -53.14 39.70 -4.97
N LEU A 2 -54.08 38.77 -5.16
CA LEU A 2 -53.95 37.40 -4.70
C LEU A 2 -53.08 36.47 -5.61
N LYS A 3 -52.92 36.82 -6.90
CA LYS A 3 -52.14 36.00 -7.86
C LYS A 3 -50.58 36.17 -7.82
N LYS A 4 -50.10 37.19 -7.14
CA LYS A 4 -48.63 37.39 -6.97
C LYS A 4 -48.05 36.64 -5.73
N PHE A 5 -48.86 36.30 -4.76
CA PHE A 5 -48.41 35.57 -3.55
C PHE A 5 -48.31 34.06 -3.80
N LEU A 6 -48.99 33.49 -4.78
CA LEU A 6 -48.93 32.05 -5.07
C LEU A 6 -47.68 31.66 -5.89
N LEU A 7 -47.06 32.62 -6.58
CA LEU A 7 -45.87 32.33 -7.41
C LEU A 7 -44.54 32.39 -6.62
N MET A 8 -44.52 33.10 -5.47
CA MET A 8 -43.34 33.16 -4.60
C MET A 8 -43.23 31.97 -3.66
N SER A 9 -44.33 31.29 -3.33
CA SER A 9 -44.30 30.09 -2.48
C SER A 9 -43.90 28.81 -3.26
N LEU A 10 -44.01 28.80 -4.60
CA LEU A 10 -43.58 27.65 -5.41
C LEU A 10 -42.10 27.66 -5.74
N LEU A 11 -41.43 28.84 -5.74
CA LEU A 11 -39.98 28.95 -5.94
C LEU A 11 -39.16 28.61 -4.69
N ALA A 12 -39.74 28.73 -3.50
CA ALA A 12 -39.07 28.39 -2.24
C ALA A 12 -39.04 26.89 -1.95
N LEU A 13 -39.91 26.08 -2.59
CA LEU A 13 -39.95 24.62 -2.40
C LEU A 13 -39.00 23.86 -3.32
N VAL A 14 -38.50 24.48 -4.39
CA VAL A 14 -37.59 23.80 -5.35
C VAL A 14 -36.12 23.88 -4.92
N SER A 15 -35.77 24.82 -4.04
CA SER A 15 -34.39 24.98 -3.56
C SER A 15 -33.99 24.10 -2.37
N THR A 16 -34.93 23.35 -1.77
CA THR A 16 -34.67 22.50 -0.61
C THR A 16 -34.54 21.01 -0.94
N VAL A 17 -34.73 20.59 -2.18
CA VAL A 17 -34.63 19.17 -2.57
C VAL A 17 -33.23 18.77 -3.04
N CYS A 18 -32.30 19.72 -3.24
CA CYS A 18 -30.97 19.43 -3.77
C CYS A 18 -29.87 19.19 -2.70
N ALA A 19 -30.20 19.22 -1.40
CA ALA A 19 -29.21 19.10 -0.33
C ALA A 19 -29.30 17.79 0.48
N ALA A 20 -30.06 16.80 0.04
CA ALA A 20 -30.30 15.55 0.81
C ALA A 20 -29.82 14.29 0.11
N GLN A 21 -28.77 14.36 -0.66
CA GLN A 21 -28.31 13.21 -1.44
C GLN A 21 -26.82 12.94 -1.26
N HIS A 22 -26.27 12.73 -0.09
CA HIS A 22 -24.88 12.19 -0.04
C HIS A 22 -24.42 11.86 1.39
N SER A 23 -25.21 11.15 2.17
CA SER A 23 -24.71 10.52 3.39
C SER A 23 -25.23 9.08 3.45
N ARG A 24 -24.67 8.22 2.60
CA ARG A 24 -24.98 6.79 2.72
C ARG A 24 -23.74 6.07 3.26
N ALA A 25 -23.90 5.43 4.41
CA ALA A 25 -22.94 4.45 4.89
C ALA A 25 -22.80 3.32 3.86
N MET A 26 -21.58 2.83 3.67
CA MET A 26 -21.26 1.71 2.81
C MET A 26 -20.32 0.75 3.56
N ASP A 27 -20.69 -0.51 3.59
CA ASP A 27 -19.83 -1.63 4.04
C ASP A 27 -20.07 -2.77 3.08
N VAL A 28 -19.31 -2.79 1.99
CA VAL A 28 -19.57 -3.70 0.86
C VAL A 28 -18.27 -4.31 0.35
N LEU A 29 -18.38 -5.54 -0.14
CA LEU A 29 -17.38 -6.22 -0.94
C LEU A 29 -17.86 -6.26 -2.38
N LEU A 30 -17.14 -5.60 -3.27
CA LEU A 30 -17.40 -5.56 -4.70
C LEU A 30 -16.37 -6.43 -5.44
N THR A 31 -16.76 -6.90 -6.62
CA THR A 31 -15.88 -7.72 -7.47
C THR A 31 -15.94 -7.25 -8.93
N PRO A 32 -15.50 -5.98 -9.20
CA PRO A 32 -15.46 -5.48 -10.57
C PRO A 32 -14.51 -6.28 -11.45
N ASP A 33 -14.70 -6.14 -12.77
CA ASP A 33 -13.73 -6.59 -13.76
C ASP A 33 -12.58 -5.57 -13.83
N ILE A 34 -11.40 -5.98 -13.41
CA ILE A 34 -10.17 -5.19 -13.44
C ILE A 34 -9.10 -6.02 -14.15
N GLY A 35 -8.51 -5.48 -15.19
CA GLY A 35 -7.48 -6.19 -15.95
C GLY A 35 -7.93 -7.56 -16.47
N GLY A 36 -9.21 -7.68 -16.84
CA GLY A 36 -9.79 -8.91 -17.41
C GLY A 36 -10.10 -10.02 -16.42
N ILE A 37 -10.03 -9.77 -15.10
CA ILE A 37 -10.43 -10.70 -14.04
C ILE A 37 -11.29 -10.00 -12.99
N LYS A 38 -12.09 -10.78 -12.24
CA LYS A 38 -12.81 -10.26 -11.08
C LYS A 38 -11.80 -9.99 -9.93
N GLN A 39 -11.76 -8.76 -9.43
CA GLN A 39 -10.89 -8.41 -8.30
C GLN A 39 -11.70 -7.91 -7.11
N ALA A 40 -11.36 -8.37 -5.91
CA ALA A 40 -12.09 -8.06 -4.68
C ALA A 40 -11.71 -6.70 -4.12
N ILE A 41 -12.69 -5.81 -3.97
CA ILE A 41 -12.55 -4.48 -3.40
C ILE A 41 -13.54 -4.32 -2.26
N GLU A 42 -13.05 -4.06 -1.05
CA GLU A 42 -13.87 -3.75 0.12
C GLU A 42 -13.91 -2.24 0.33
N ILE A 43 -15.11 -1.68 0.45
CA ILE A 43 -15.34 -0.24 0.69
C ILE A 43 -16.09 -0.08 2.01
N LYS A 44 -15.50 0.69 2.95
CA LYS A 44 -16.09 0.97 4.25
C LYS A 44 -16.12 2.46 4.53
N THR A 45 -17.31 3.02 4.68
CA THR A 45 -17.54 4.41 5.08
C THR A 45 -18.89 4.57 5.77
N ASP A 46 -19.01 5.55 6.64
CA ASP A 46 -20.29 6.04 7.17
C ASP A 46 -20.84 7.22 6.36
N ASP A 47 -19.97 7.84 5.50
CA ASP A 47 -20.31 8.96 4.64
C ASP A 47 -19.48 8.92 3.35
N GLN A 48 -20.14 8.72 2.21
CA GLN A 48 -19.51 8.64 0.88
C GLN A 48 -18.91 9.97 0.41
N SER A 49 -19.20 11.10 1.08
CA SER A 49 -18.57 12.39 0.79
C SER A 49 -17.14 12.50 1.31
N LYS A 50 -16.72 11.61 2.20
CA LYS A 50 -15.36 11.54 2.71
C LYS A 50 -14.38 11.19 1.59
N PRO A 51 -13.16 11.77 1.62
CA PRO A 51 -12.14 11.43 0.64
C PRO A 51 -11.79 9.94 0.70
N VAL A 52 -11.51 9.36 -0.44
CA VAL A 52 -11.12 7.95 -0.58
C VAL A 52 -9.67 7.77 -0.15
N LEU A 53 -9.39 6.77 0.71
CA LEU A 53 -8.05 6.26 1.00
C LEU A 53 -7.96 4.81 0.53
N LEU A 54 -7.25 4.59 -0.59
CA LEU A 54 -6.98 3.28 -1.16
C LEU A 54 -5.68 2.70 -0.61
N PHE A 55 -5.75 1.48 -0.09
CA PHE A 55 -4.59 0.74 0.39
C PHE A 55 -4.07 -0.23 -0.68
N LEU A 56 -2.79 -0.11 -1.01
CA LEU A 56 -2.03 -1.07 -1.80
C LEU A 56 -1.24 -1.96 -0.84
N SER A 57 -1.69 -3.20 -0.68
CA SER A 57 -1.08 -4.16 0.25
C SER A 57 0.34 -4.57 -0.17
N GLY A 58 1.14 -4.97 0.81
CA GLY A 58 2.47 -5.52 0.61
C GLY A 58 2.47 -6.93 0.03
N GLY A 59 3.57 -7.61 0.11
CA GLY A 59 3.82 -8.94 -0.42
C GLY A 59 4.95 -8.95 -1.45
N PRO A 60 4.71 -9.21 -2.76
CA PRO A 60 3.41 -9.36 -3.45
C PRO A 60 2.60 -10.57 -3.00
N GLY A 61 1.30 -10.56 -3.35
CA GLY A 61 0.40 -11.66 -3.06
C GLY A 61 -0.20 -11.69 -1.64
N SER A 62 0.03 -10.66 -0.82
CA SER A 62 -0.58 -10.54 0.51
C SER A 62 -1.89 -9.75 0.47
N SER A 63 -2.77 -10.02 1.45
CA SER A 63 -4.01 -9.28 1.68
C SER A 63 -3.94 -8.58 3.04
N MET A 64 -4.31 -7.31 3.08
CA MET A 64 -4.52 -6.55 4.32
C MET A 64 -6.00 -6.54 4.75
N MET A 65 -6.91 -7.00 3.88
CA MET A 65 -8.37 -6.86 4.04
C MET A 65 -8.88 -7.51 5.33
N ASN A 66 -8.39 -8.70 5.67
CA ASN A 66 -8.89 -9.43 6.85
C ASN A 66 -8.50 -8.76 8.17
N ASN A 67 -7.41 -8.02 8.22
CA ASN A 67 -6.88 -7.37 9.41
C ASN A 67 -7.06 -5.84 9.40
N ALA A 68 -7.71 -5.30 8.37
CA ALA A 68 -7.84 -3.86 8.16
C ALA A 68 -8.46 -3.12 9.36
N ALA A 69 -9.42 -3.73 10.05
CA ALA A 69 -10.09 -3.12 11.20
C ALA A 69 -9.11 -2.69 12.32
N ALA A 70 -8.01 -3.40 12.50
CA ALA A 70 -7.01 -3.12 13.53
C ALA A 70 -6.29 -1.77 13.30
N PHE A 71 -6.15 -1.33 12.06
CA PHE A 71 -5.39 -0.13 11.71
C PHE A 71 -6.17 0.90 10.86
N THR A 72 -7.50 0.77 10.75
CA THR A 72 -8.36 1.71 10.01
C THR A 72 -9.50 2.27 10.83
N GLY A 73 -9.69 1.82 12.08
CA GLY A 73 -10.83 2.21 12.92
C GLY A 73 -10.95 3.72 13.12
N ILE A 74 -9.83 4.41 13.34
CA ILE A 74 -9.79 5.88 13.49
C ILE A 74 -9.85 6.54 12.10
N LEU A 75 -9.17 5.99 11.09
CA LEU A 75 -9.17 6.53 9.72
C LEU A 75 -10.59 6.63 9.13
N LYS A 76 -11.47 5.66 9.42
CA LYS A 76 -12.88 5.67 8.98
C LYS A 76 -13.64 6.94 9.39
N THR A 77 -13.22 7.61 10.47
CA THR A 77 -13.85 8.87 10.90
C THR A 77 -13.64 10.00 9.89
N ARG A 78 -12.63 9.89 9.03
CA ARG A 78 -12.18 10.96 8.14
C ARG A 78 -12.08 10.53 6.66
N PHE A 79 -12.05 9.25 6.38
CA PHE A 79 -11.89 8.69 5.04
C PHE A 79 -12.94 7.63 4.73
N THR A 80 -13.25 7.48 3.47
CA THR A 80 -13.78 6.24 2.90
C THR A 80 -12.61 5.28 2.72
N ILE A 81 -12.59 4.20 3.49
CA ILE A 81 -11.51 3.21 3.48
C ILE A 81 -11.76 2.18 2.38
N VAL A 82 -10.76 2.00 1.52
CA VAL A 82 -10.80 1.01 0.47
C VAL A 82 -9.63 0.04 0.61
N GLN A 83 -9.96 -1.24 0.75
CA GLN A 83 -9.01 -2.35 0.71
C GLN A 83 -9.18 -3.10 -0.61
N TRP A 84 -8.09 -3.38 -1.28
CA TRP A 84 -8.07 -4.12 -2.53
C TRP A 84 -7.17 -5.34 -2.42
N ASP A 85 -7.74 -6.51 -2.63
CA ASP A 85 -6.95 -7.71 -2.85
C ASP A 85 -6.50 -7.74 -4.30
N GLN A 86 -5.23 -7.50 -4.50
CA GLN A 86 -4.60 -7.44 -5.82
C GLN A 86 -4.72 -8.79 -6.54
N ARG A 87 -4.42 -8.79 -7.83
CA ARG A 87 -4.29 -10.01 -8.66
C ARG A 87 -3.48 -11.07 -7.91
N ASP A 88 -3.96 -12.32 -7.91
CA ASP A 88 -3.37 -13.48 -7.24
C ASP A 88 -3.15 -13.31 -5.72
N ALA A 89 -3.90 -12.41 -5.09
CA ALA A 89 -3.89 -12.22 -3.64
C ALA A 89 -5.28 -12.43 -3.02
N GLY A 90 -5.30 -12.87 -1.77
CA GLY A 90 -6.46 -12.88 -0.88
C GLY A 90 -7.76 -13.43 -1.48
N LYS A 91 -8.82 -12.62 -1.48
CA LYS A 91 -10.13 -12.97 -2.02
C LYS A 91 -10.13 -13.00 -3.55
N THR A 92 -9.33 -12.14 -4.20
CA THR A 92 -9.20 -12.15 -5.67
C THR A 92 -8.69 -13.49 -6.19
N LEU A 93 -7.64 -14.04 -5.59
CA LEU A 93 -7.12 -15.38 -5.94
C LEU A 93 -8.20 -16.46 -5.76
N LYS A 94 -9.05 -16.34 -4.73
CA LYS A 94 -10.14 -17.30 -4.48
C LYS A 94 -11.27 -17.18 -5.50
N LEU A 95 -11.49 -16.00 -6.08
CA LEU A 95 -12.48 -15.79 -7.13
C LEU A 95 -12.00 -16.39 -8.45
N ASN A 96 -10.78 -16.09 -8.82
CA ASN A 96 -10.14 -16.58 -10.03
C ASN A 96 -8.61 -16.36 -9.97
N PRO A 97 -7.80 -17.34 -10.32
CA PRO A 97 -6.37 -17.11 -10.55
C PRO A 97 -6.18 -16.30 -11.82
N SER A 98 -5.04 -15.63 -11.93
CA SER A 98 -4.66 -14.94 -13.17
C SER A 98 -4.51 -15.93 -14.32
N PRO A 99 -4.95 -15.57 -15.54
CA PRO A 99 -4.80 -16.43 -16.73
C PRO A 99 -3.35 -16.53 -17.21
N SER A 100 -2.48 -15.63 -16.73
CA SER A 100 -1.07 -15.58 -17.08
C SER A 100 -0.23 -15.12 -15.89
N GLN A 101 1.08 -15.31 -15.98
CA GLN A 101 2.05 -14.84 -14.99
C GLN A 101 1.84 -13.33 -14.74
N PRO A 102 1.65 -12.87 -13.48
CA PRO A 102 1.57 -11.45 -13.18
C PRO A 102 2.87 -10.73 -13.51
N THR A 103 2.74 -9.47 -13.94
CA THR A 103 3.87 -8.57 -14.20
C THR A 103 3.65 -7.25 -13.47
N ILE A 104 4.72 -6.52 -13.16
CA ILE A 104 4.62 -5.17 -12.55
C ILE A 104 3.77 -4.28 -13.45
N ALA A 105 3.98 -4.29 -14.77
CA ALA A 105 3.22 -3.47 -15.70
C ALA A 105 1.71 -3.76 -15.64
N ARG A 106 1.29 -5.05 -15.68
CA ARG A 106 -0.13 -5.40 -15.58
C ARG A 106 -0.72 -5.00 -14.24
N MET A 107 0.02 -5.15 -13.13
CA MET A 107 -0.46 -4.76 -11.81
C MET A 107 -0.53 -3.23 -11.63
N ALA A 108 0.34 -2.48 -12.28
CA ALA A 108 0.26 -1.02 -12.35
C ALA A 108 -0.99 -0.57 -13.14
N GLU A 109 -1.27 -1.19 -14.27
CA GLU A 109 -2.52 -0.97 -15.01
C GLU A 109 -3.76 -1.35 -14.18
N ASP A 110 -3.74 -2.49 -13.47
CA ASP A 110 -4.82 -2.86 -12.53
C ASP A 110 -5.02 -1.76 -11.46
N THR A 111 -3.93 -1.19 -10.93
CA THR A 111 -4.00 -0.11 -9.93
C THR A 111 -4.69 1.12 -10.51
N HIS A 112 -4.35 1.52 -11.73
CA HIS A 112 -4.99 2.62 -12.42
C HIS A 112 -6.49 2.33 -12.65
N GLU A 113 -6.84 1.15 -13.14
CA GLU A 113 -8.22 0.73 -13.35
C GLU A 113 -9.04 0.71 -12.04
N VAL A 114 -8.43 0.29 -10.91
CA VAL A 114 -9.06 0.36 -9.58
C VAL A 114 -9.31 1.79 -9.16
N ILE A 115 -8.35 2.69 -9.34
CA ILE A 115 -8.53 4.12 -9.01
C ILE A 115 -9.66 4.71 -9.85
N ASP A 116 -9.70 4.44 -11.14
CA ASP A 116 -10.78 4.90 -12.03
C ASP A 116 -12.15 4.33 -11.66
N PHE A 117 -12.21 3.05 -11.29
CA PHE A 117 -13.42 2.42 -10.77
C PHE A 117 -13.93 3.13 -9.50
N LEU A 118 -13.04 3.41 -8.55
CA LEU A 118 -13.38 4.09 -7.30
C LEU A 118 -13.84 5.52 -7.53
N ARG A 119 -13.15 6.27 -8.39
CA ARG A 119 -13.53 7.64 -8.75
C ARG A 119 -14.94 7.71 -9.33
N LYS A 120 -15.27 6.78 -10.24
CA LYS A 120 -16.61 6.69 -10.84
C LYS A 120 -17.66 6.25 -9.81
N THR A 121 -17.35 5.23 -8.99
CA THR A 121 -18.32 4.65 -8.03
C THR A 121 -18.63 5.59 -6.87
N LEU A 122 -17.62 6.34 -6.39
CA LEU A 122 -17.71 7.22 -5.22
C LEU A 122 -17.81 8.70 -5.61
N HIS A 123 -17.89 9.03 -6.90
CA HIS A 123 -17.97 10.41 -7.41
C HIS A 123 -16.86 11.31 -6.89
N GLN A 124 -15.61 10.80 -6.89
CA GLN A 124 -14.42 11.51 -6.45
C GLN A 124 -13.51 11.80 -7.65
N ASP A 125 -12.94 13.01 -7.72
CA ASP A 125 -12.00 13.37 -8.78
C ASP A 125 -10.61 12.76 -8.54
N LYS A 126 -10.22 12.63 -7.28
CA LYS A 126 -8.93 12.13 -6.84
C LYS A 126 -9.07 11.20 -5.63
N VAL A 127 -8.03 10.43 -5.37
CA VAL A 127 -7.93 9.56 -4.18
C VAL A 127 -6.67 9.90 -3.36
N TYR A 128 -6.67 9.62 -2.06
CA TYR A 128 -5.46 9.38 -1.31
C TYR A 128 -5.03 7.94 -1.54
N LEU A 129 -3.74 7.75 -1.83
CA LEU A 129 -3.18 6.44 -2.09
C LEU A 129 -2.15 6.08 -1.01
N LEU A 130 -2.19 4.87 -0.50
CA LEU A 130 -1.24 4.37 0.48
C LEU A 130 -0.66 3.05 -0.03
N GLY A 131 0.66 3.02 -0.20
CA GLY A 131 1.41 1.81 -0.52
C GLY A 131 2.19 1.30 0.69
N SER A 132 2.10 0.01 0.98
CA SER A 132 2.90 -0.64 2.03
C SER A 132 3.86 -1.64 1.42
N SER A 133 5.17 -1.53 1.71
CA SER A 133 6.18 -2.48 1.21
C SER A 133 6.10 -2.63 -0.32
N TRP A 134 5.86 -3.85 -0.85
CA TRP A 134 5.57 -4.10 -2.26
C TRP A 134 4.56 -3.13 -2.86
N GLY A 135 3.50 -2.77 -2.12
CA GLY A 135 2.49 -1.82 -2.59
C GLY A 135 3.07 -0.48 -3.05
N ASN A 136 4.29 -0.13 -2.60
CA ASN A 136 4.97 1.07 -3.06
C ASN A 136 5.49 0.97 -4.49
N VAL A 137 5.75 -0.23 -5.02
CA VAL A 137 6.13 -0.41 -6.43
C VAL A 137 5.00 0.11 -7.32
N LEU A 138 3.76 -0.27 -6.99
CA LEU A 138 2.55 0.17 -7.70
C LEU A 138 2.22 1.64 -7.39
N GLY A 139 2.37 2.05 -6.12
CA GLY A 139 2.09 3.41 -5.68
C GLY A 139 3.01 4.44 -6.34
N PHE A 140 4.30 4.18 -6.43
CA PHE A 140 5.24 5.07 -7.11
C PHE A 140 5.06 5.07 -8.63
N ASP A 141 4.55 3.98 -9.22
CA ASP A 141 4.14 4.00 -10.62
C ASP A 141 3.00 5.00 -10.84
N MET A 142 1.96 4.99 -9.97
CA MET A 142 0.87 5.97 -10.01
C MET A 142 1.36 7.40 -9.78
N VAL A 143 2.26 7.62 -8.81
CA VAL A 143 2.87 8.93 -8.54
C VAL A 143 3.64 9.47 -9.75
N LYS A 144 4.30 8.59 -10.50
CA LYS A 144 5.06 8.93 -11.70
C LYS A 144 4.18 9.22 -12.90
N ASN A 145 3.22 8.35 -13.17
CA ASN A 145 2.48 8.32 -14.44
C ASN A 145 1.11 9.02 -14.35
N HIS A 146 0.50 9.07 -13.15
CA HIS A 146 -0.87 9.57 -12.92
C HIS A 146 -0.98 10.44 -11.66
N PRO A 147 -0.06 11.41 -11.41
CA PRO A 147 -0.10 12.27 -10.22
C PRO A 147 -1.36 13.12 -10.11
N GLU A 148 -2.02 13.40 -11.25
CA GLU A 148 -3.28 14.17 -11.33
C GLU A 148 -4.46 13.44 -10.68
N LEU A 149 -4.40 12.11 -10.52
CA LEU A 149 -5.43 11.30 -9.88
C LEU A 149 -5.29 11.25 -8.35
N LEU A 150 -4.21 11.81 -7.81
CA LEU A 150 -3.86 11.70 -6.40
C LEU A 150 -4.01 13.02 -5.66
N HIS A 151 -4.68 13.01 -4.49
CA HIS A 151 -4.58 14.09 -3.51
C HIS A 151 -3.21 14.09 -2.84
N ALA A 152 -2.74 12.91 -2.46
CA ALA A 152 -1.43 12.65 -1.88
C ALA A 152 -1.11 11.16 -1.92
N TYR A 153 0.18 10.84 -1.77
CA TYR A 153 0.67 9.48 -1.64
C TYR A 153 1.35 9.26 -0.28
N PHE A 154 0.96 8.19 0.42
CA PHE A 154 1.57 7.71 1.65
C PHE A 154 2.44 6.49 1.35
N ALA A 155 3.75 6.65 1.45
CA ALA A 155 4.73 5.59 1.22
C ALA A 155 5.13 4.96 2.57
N VAL A 156 4.56 3.78 2.86
CA VAL A 156 4.78 3.05 4.11
C VAL A 156 5.88 2.02 3.89
N ASN A 157 7.01 2.19 4.60
CA ASN A 157 8.20 1.35 4.46
C ASN A 157 8.52 1.08 2.97
N PRO A 158 8.88 2.15 2.21
CA PRO A 158 8.88 2.10 0.76
C PRO A 158 10.02 1.28 0.16
N VAL A 159 9.71 0.55 -0.89
CA VAL A 159 10.68 -0.06 -1.79
C VAL A 159 11.30 1.03 -2.66
N VAL A 160 12.51 1.47 -2.33
CA VAL A 160 13.27 2.48 -3.08
C VAL A 160 14.31 1.84 -4.00
N SER A 161 15.14 0.96 -3.44
CA SER A 161 16.07 0.07 -4.15
C SER A 161 16.04 -1.27 -3.44
N GLN A 162 15.30 -2.22 -4.01
CA GLN A 162 15.15 -3.52 -3.34
C GLN A 162 16.45 -4.29 -3.34
N LEU A 163 17.23 -4.23 -4.41
CA LEU A 163 18.53 -4.90 -4.47
C LEU A 163 19.48 -4.45 -3.34
N ASP A 164 19.55 -3.16 -3.09
CA ASP A 164 20.40 -2.65 -2.04
C ASP A 164 19.84 -2.99 -0.65
N SER A 165 18.52 -2.94 -0.47
CA SER A 165 17.86 -3.38 0.78
C SER A 165 18.13 -4.86 1.07
N GLU A 166 18.08 -5.74 0.05
CA GLU A 166 18.39 -7.16 0.24
C GLU A 166 19.86 -7.42 0.59
N LYS A 167 20.79 -6.64 0.02
CA LYS A 167 22.22 -6.72 0.39
C LYS A 167 22.45 -6.30 1.84
N GLU A 168 21.83 -5.18 2.27
CA GLU A 168 21.90 -4.71 3.65
C GLU A 168 21.26 -5.70 4.62
N LEU A 169 20.10 -6.27 4.25
CA LEU A 169 19.44 -7.33 5.02
C LEU A 169 20.33 -8.56 5.19
N LEU A 170 20.90 -9.08 4.10
CA LEU A 170 21.80 -10.24 4.13
C LEU A 170 23.00 -10.00 5.07
N GLN A 171 23.63 -8.83 4.97
CA GLN A 171 24.75 -8.48 5.84
C GLN A 171 24.33 -8.34 7.30
N THR A 172 23.15 -7.76 7.56
CA THR A 172 22.58 -7.62 8.89
C THR A 172 22.30 -8.99 9.52
N LEU A 173 21.69 -9.90 8.76
CA LEU A 173 21.38 -11.25 9.24
C LEU A 173 22.67 -12.07 9.49
N LYS A 174 23.66 -12.00 8.60
CA LYS A 174 24.97 -12.64 8.80
C LYS A 174 25.63 -12.16 10.10
N THR A 175 25.51 -10.87 10.40
CA THR A 175 26.09 -10.29 11.62
C THR A 175 25.33 -10.72 12.88
N ARG A 176 23.98 -10.60 12.85
CA ARG A 176 23.10 -10.92 14.02
C ARG A 176 23.11 -12.38 14.36
N LEU A 177 23.24 -13.27 13.38
CA LEU A 177 23.10 -14.72 13.51
C LEU A 177 24.44 -15.47 13.38
N LYS A 178 25.58 -14.79 13.53
CA LYS A 178 26.93 -15.37 13.37
C LYS A 178 27.19 -16.60 14.24
N ASP A 179 26.55 -16.66 15.42
CA ASP A 179 26.72 -17.74 16.39
C ASP A 179 25.65 -18.86 16.20
N ASN A 180 24.74 -18.73 15.23
CA ASN A 180 23.80 -19.77 14.85
C ASN A 180 24.36 -20.54 13.64
N ALA A 181 24.74 -21.82 13.85
CA ALA A 181 25.42 -22.63 12.83
C ALA A 181 24.57 -22.84 11.56
N ASP A 182 23.25 -23.08 11.71
CA ASP A 182 22.35 -23.30 10.58
C ASP A 182 22.15 -22.01 9.79
N ALA A 183 21.96 -20.88 10.48
CA ALA A 183 21.85 -19.58 9.85
C ALA A 183 23.14 -19.20 9.08
N SER A 184 24.29 -19.37 9.71
CA SER A 184 25.59 -19.09 9.10
C SER A 184 25.81 -19.92 7.85
N LYS A 185 25.46 -21.21 7.87
CA LYS A 185 25.53 -22.11 6.71
C LYS A 185 24.60 -21.65 5.59
N GLU A 186 23.29 -21.54 5.88
CA GLU A 186 22.29 -21.21 4.86
C GLU A 186 22.52 -19.80 4.27
N LEU A 187 22.81 -18.80 5.11
CA LEU A 187 23.08 -17.42 4.63
C LEU A 187 24.41 -17.28 3.85
N SER A 188 25.36 -18.22 4.05
CA SER A 188 26.59 -18.20 3.25
C SER A 188 26.34 -18.53 1.78
N GLU A 189 25.29 -19.30 1.49
CA GLU A 189 24.88 -19.71 0.14
C GLU A 189 24.08 -18.61 -0.60
N VAL A 190 23.51 -17.65 0.13
CA VAL A 190 22.62 -16.60 -0.43
C VAL A 190 23.41 -15.56 -1.20
N ALA A 191 22.98 -15.30 -2.44
CA ALA A 191 23.42 -14.17 -3.26
C ALA A 191 22.33 -13.08 -3.35
N ALA A 192 22.74 -11.83 -3.57
CA ALA A 192 21.84 -10.73 -3.92
C ALA A 192 22.41 -9.97 -5.14
N PRO A 193 21.73 -9.97 -6.33
CA PRO A 193 20.40 -10.55 -6.58
C PRO A 193 20.36 -12.06 -6.44
N TYR A 194 19.18 -12.60 -6.17
CA TYR A 194 18.97 -14.03 -5.98
C TYR A 194 19.29 -14.82 -7.26
N ALA A 195 20.01 -15.91 -7.11
CA ALA A 195 20.23 -16.87 -8.19
C ALA A 195 19.09 -17.91 -8.26
N THR A 196 18.45 -18.18 -7.12
CA THR A 196 17.41 -19.22 -6.99
C THR A 196 16.32 -18.79 -6.00
N ALA A 197 15.15 -19.42 -6.09
CA ALA A 197 14.09 -19.30 -5.09
C ALA A 197 14.55 -19.71 -3.68
N GLN A 198 15.56 -20.59 -3.58
CA GLN A 198 16.13 -21.01 -2.32
C GLN A 198 16.91 -19.89 -1.62
N ASP A 199 17.60 -19.02 -2.36
CA ASP A 199 18.28 -17.84 -1.81
C ASP A 199 17.26 -16.93 -1.11
N MET A 200 16.15 -16.65 -1.82
CA MET A 200 15.05 -15.85 -1.27
C MET A 200 14.43 -16.53 -0.05
N PHE A 201 14.19 -17.85 -0.11
CA PHE A 201 13.66 -18.61 1.03
C PHE A 201 14.56 -18.51 2.26
N TYR A 202 15.86 -18.73 2.11
CA TYR A 202 16.79 -18.66 3.24
C TYR A 202 16.83 -17.24 3.84
N LEU A 203 16.87 -16.23 3.00
CA LEU A 203 16.88 -14.85 3.50
C LEU A 203 15.58 -14.50 4.26
N ARG A 204 14.41 -14.88 3.74
CA ARG A 204 13.12 -14.65 4.41
C ARG A 204 12.94 -15.52 5.66
N LYS A 205 13.38 -16.76 5.66
CA LYS A 205 13.39 -17.64 6.81
C LYS A 205 14.11 -16.97 8.00
N TRP A 206 15.34 -16.51 7.77
CA TRP A 206 16.15 -15.94 8.81
C TRP A 206 15.73 -14.53 9.21
N LEU A 207 15.18 -13.77 8.30
CA LEU A 207 14.52 -12.51 8.61
C LEU A 207 13.36 -12.73 9.61
N PHE A 208 12.40 -13.58 9.27
CA PHE A 208 11.25 -13.86 10.13
C PHE A 208 11.66 -14.50 11.45
N TYR A 209 12.71 -15.32 11.48
CA TYR A 209 13.28 -15.81 12.71
C TYR A 209 13.77 -14.68 13.62
N THR A 210 14.45 -13.66 13.08
CA THR A 210 14.90 -12.50 13.87
C THR A 210 13.75 -11.62 14.35
N GLU A 211 12.57 -11.74 13.73
CA GLU A 211 11.32 -11.11 14.15
C GLU A 211 10.54 -11.99 15.17
N GLY A 212 11.13 -13.06 15.67
CA GLY A 212 10.53 -13.96 16.67
C GLY A 212 9.51 -14.95 16.09
N LYS A 213 9.49 -15.17 14.78
CA LYS A 213 8.57 -16.11 14.12
C LYS A 213 9.18 -17.52 14.13
N THR A 214 8.55 -18.46 14.84
CA THR A 214 9.02 -19.86 14.96
C THR A 214 8.51 -20.75 13.83
N PHE A 215 7.39 -20.41 13.18
CA PHE A 215 6.81 -21.17 12.07
C PHE A 215 7.75 -21.34 10.87
N VAL A 216 8.83 -20.57 10.81
CA VAL A 216 9.82 -20.64 9.72
C VAL A 216 10.54 -21.99 9.62
N PHE A 217 10.46 -22.79 10.66
CA PHE A 217 11.01 -24.17 10.69
C PHE A 217 9.97 -25.23 10.33
N ASP A 218 8.69 -24.86 10.18
CA ASP A 218 7.63 -25.79 9.86
C ASP A 218 7.72 -26.19 8.37
N PRO A 219 7.55 -27.48 8.02
CA PRO A 219 7.53 -27.93 6.63
C PRO A 219 6.48 -27.21 5.78
N GLU A 220 5.34 -26.86 6.41
CA GLU A 220 4.23 -26.12 5.78
C GLU A 220 4.66 -24.74 5.32
N PHE A 221 5.52 -24.03 6.07
CA PHE A 221 6.05 -22.73 5.65
C PHE A 221 6.90 -22.87 4.39
N LYS A 222 7.78 -23.87 4.33
CA LYS A 222 8.60 -24.13 3.15
C LYS A 222 7.73 -24.49 1.94
N ALA A 223 6.72 -25.33 2.14
CA ALA A 223 5.77 -25.69 1.08
C ALA A 223 4.98 -24.48 0.59
N PHE A 224 4.44 -23.67 1.50
CA PHE A 224 3.76 -22.41 1.18
C PHE A 224 4.67 -21.47 0.40
N PHE A 225 5.91 -21.25 0.85
CA PHE A 225 6.87 -20.39 0.18
C PHE A 225 7.18 -20.88 -1.23
N GLY A 226 7.30 -22.19 -1.43
CA GLY A 226 7.53 -22.78 -2.76
C GLY A 226 6.36 -22.54 -3.72
N VAL A 227 5.12 -22.55 -3.23
CA VAL A 227 3.93 -22.21 -4.04
C VAL A 227 3.92 -20.71 -4.34
N TRP A 228 4.17 -19.87 -3.34
CA TRP A 228 4.27 -18.42 -3.51
C TRP A 228 5.35 -18.02 -4.52
N ALA A 229 6.54 -18.62 -4.40
CA ALA A 229 7.67 -18.32 -5.28
C ALA A 229 7.38 -18.59 -6.75
N LYS A 230 6.63 -19.66 -7.08
CA LYS A 230 6.25 -19.96 -8.48
C LYS A 230 5.53 -18.79 -9.16
N THR A 231 4.70 -18.06 -8.40
CA THR A 231 3.95 -16.91 -8.92
C THR A 231 4.78 -15.63 -8.86
N TRP A 232 5.54 -15.42 -7.78
CA TRP A 232 6.04 -14.10 -7.43
C TRP A 232 7.56 -13.91 -7.62
N GLU A 233 8.34 -14.98 -7.73
CA GLU A 233 9.79 -14.86 -7.97
C GLU A 233 10.13 -14.07 -9.26
N PRO A 234 9.45 -14.29 -10.40
CA PRO A 234 9.72 -13.49 -11.61
C PRO A 234 9.43 -12.01 -11.39
N VAL A 235 8.32 -11.69 -10.72
CA VAL A 235 7.95 -10.30 -10.37
C VAL A 235 8.99 -9.70 -9.43
N TRP A 236 9.43 -10.47 -8.42
CA TRP A 236 10.43 -9.99 -7.46
C TRP A 236 11.78 -9.73 -8.12
N ASN A 237 12.16 -10.54 -9.09
CA ASN A 237 13.37 -10.31 -9.89
C ASN A 237 13.30 -9.00 -10.68
N ASP A 238 12.12 -8.59 -11.14
CA ASP A 238 11.92 -7.29 -11.76
C ASP A 238 11.97 -6.15 -10.73
N VAL A 239 11.43 -6.35 -9.52
CA VAL A 239 11.56 -5.39 -8.39
C VAL A 239 13.01 -5.14 -8.02
N MET A 240 13.87 -6.16 -8.08
CA MET A 240 15.32 -6.02 -7.82
C MET A 240 16.04 -5.07 -8.79
N ARG A 241 15.42 -4.76 -9.94
CA ARG A 241 15.97 -3.80 -10.93
C ARG A 241 15.49 -2.37 -10.69
N ILE A 242 14.53 -2.16 -9.79
CA ILE A 242 13.99 -0.83 -9.51
C ILE A 242 14.96 -0.07 -8.60
N ASP A 243 15.31 1.15 -9.03
CA ASP A 243 16.01 2.13 -8.21
C ASP A 243 15.36 3.52 -8.42
N LEU A 244 14.51 3.92 -7.47
CA LEU A 244 13.80 5.20 -7.52
C LEU A 244 14.74 6.40 -7.43
N ARG A 245 15.92 6.24 -6.85
CA ARG A 245 16.93 7.31 -6.78
C ARG A 245 17.36 7.78 -8.17
N GLN A 246 17.30 6.86 -9.16
CA GLN A 246 17.65 7.11 -10.55
C GLN A 246 16.43 7.40 -11.43
N THR A 247 15.32 6.68 -11.17
CA THR A 247 14.18 6.66 -12.09
C THR A 247 13.06 7.62 -11.72
N LEU A 248 13.05 8.15 -10.47
CA LEU A 248 12.01 9.04 -9.97
C LEU A 248 12.56 10.12 -9.01
N PRO A 249 13.49 11.00 -9.46
CA PRO A 249 14.04 12.04 -8.60
C PRO A 249 13.06 13.18 -8.29
N THR A 250 11.99 13.31 -9.07
CA THR A 250 10.96 14.36 -8.94
C THR A 250 9.57 13.76 -9.07
N VAL A 251 8.65 14.21 -8.22
CA VAL A 251 7.23 13.83 -8.26
C VAL A 251 6.34 15.08 -8.28
N HIS A 252 5.11 14.95 -8.78
CA HIS A 252 4.20 16.07 -9.00
C HIS A 252 2.94 16.05 -8.13
N CYS A 253 2.89 15.19 -7.13
CA CYS A 253 1.87 15.20 -6.07
C CYS A 253 2.54 15.22 -4.69
N PRO A 254 1.82 15.61 -3.62
CA PRO A 254 2.32 15.52 -2.25
C PRO A 254 2.68 14.06 -1.90
N VAL A 255 3.82 13.84 -1.23
CA VAL A 255 4.25 12.51 -0.78
C VAL A 255 4.68 12.53 0.68
N TYR A 256 4.26 11.51 1.42
CA TYR A 256 4.51 11.36 2.84
C TYR A 256 5.12 9.99 3.11
N PHE A 257 6.34 9.97 3.67
CA PHE A 257 7.04 8.75 4.01
C PHE A 257 6.76 8.38 5.45
N LEU A 258 6.32 7.16 5.69
CA LEU A 258 6.08 6.59 7.01
C LEU A 258 7.01 5.39 7.16
N VAL A 259 8.05 5.50 7.98
CA VAL A 259 9.08 4.47 8.10
C VAL A 259 9.22 3.95 9.53
N GLY A 260 9.29 2.64 9.69
CA GLY A 260 9.61 1.99 10.96
C GLY A 260 11.13 2.05 11.19
N LYS A 261 11.56 2.61 12.31
CA LYS A 261 12.98 2.78 12.64
C LYS A 261 13.78 1.49 12.62
N ASN A 262 13.12 0.37 12.95
CA ASN A 262 13.74 -0.94 13.05
C ASN A 262 13.49 -1.82 11.82
N ASP A 263 12.97 -1.25 10.73
CA ASP A 263 12.73 -1.99 9.50
C ASP A 263 14.06 -2.38 8.84
N ILE A 264 14.25 -3.68 8.66
CA ILE A 264 15.39 -4.25 7.96
C ILE A 264 15.00 -4.93 6.64
N GLN A 265 13.71 -4.93 6.28
CA GLN A 265 13.23 -5.50 5.02
C GLN A 265 13.33 -4.51 3.87
N THR A 266 12.87 -3.27 4.11
CA THR A 266 13.07 -2.15 3.22
C THR A 266 13.95 -1.14 3.97
N SER A 267 15.22 -1.06 3.57
CA SER A 267 16.22 -0.30 4.32
C SER A 267 15.79 1.13 4.64
N VAL A 268 15.72 1.47 5.92
CA VAL A 268 15.39 2.81 6.41
C VAL A 268 16.40 3.84 5.90
N SER A 269 17.68 3.48 5.86
CA SER A 269 18.76 4.37 5.39
C SER A 269 18.59 4.73 3.90
N ILE A 270 18.21 3.76 3.09
CA ILE A 270 17.93 3.95 1.66
C ILE A 270 16.67 4.80 1.46
N ALA A 271 15.61 4.50 2.21
CA ALA A 271 14.35 5.24 2.12
C ALA A 271 14.51 6.71 2.54
N THR A 272 15.20 6.98 3.66
CA THR A 272 15.46 8.34 4.16
C THR A 272 16.42 9.11 3.24
N GLY A 273 17.48 8.47 2.77
CA GLY A 273 18.41 9.09 1.82
C GLY A 273 17.76 9.44 0.47
N TYR A 274 16.80 8.65 0.01
CA TYR A 274 15.97 9.00 -1.16
C TYR A 274 15.03 10.15 -0.83
N PHE A 275 14.32 10.10 0.29
CA PHE A 275 13.43 11.17 0.73
C PHE A 275 14.13 12.53 0.78
N GLU A 276 15.35 12.60 1.29
CA GLU A 276 16.11 13.85 1.37
C GLU A 276 16.30 14.50 -0.01
N LYS A 277 16.63 13.69 -1.02
CA LYS A 277 16.93 14.11 -2.40
C LYS A 277 15.72 14.28 -3.28
N LEU A 278 14.60 13.60 -2.96
CA LEU A 278 13.36 13.64 -3.74
C LEU A 278 12.81 15.07 -3.80
N GLN A 279 12.48 15.53 -5.00
CA GLN A 279 11.74 16.78 -5.21
C GLN A 279 10.25 16.51 -5.31
N ALA A 280 9.45 17.24 -4.55
CA ALA A 280 8.00 17.12 -4.51
C ALA A 280 7.36 18.47 -4.16
N PRO A 281 6.09 18.73 -4.58
CA PRO A 281 5.37 19.95 -4.18
C PRO A 281 5.22 20.05 -2.66
N ARG A 282 5.07 18.92 -1.99
CA ARG A 282 5.08 18.77 -0.54
C ARG A 282 5.60 17.39 -0.19
N LYS A 283 6.50 17.33 0.80
CA LYS A 283 6.98 16.04 1.35
C LYS A 283 7.21 16.14 2.84
N GLN A 284 6.96 15.05 3.57
CA GLN A 284 7.26 14.91 4.99
C GLN A 284 7.63 13.47 5.31
N LEU A 285 8.56 13.29 6.24
CA LEU A 285 8.99 12.01 6.77
C LEU A 285 8.48 11.84 8.20
N PHE A 286 7.84 10.72 8.47
CA PHE A 286 7.39 10.31 9.80
C PHE A 286 8.11 9.03 10.20
N VAL A 287 8.85 9.08 11.31
CA VAL A 287 9.57 7.93 11.85
C VAL A 287 8.76 7.29 12.98
N PHE A 288 8.58 5.98 12.91
CA PHE A 288 7.93 5.14 13.91
C PHE A 288 9.02 4.47 14.74
N GLU A 289 9.28 5.04 15.91
CA GLU A 289 10.47 4.75 16.72
C GLU A 289 10.51 3.33 17.28
N HIS A 290 9.33 2.71 17.47
CA HIS A 290 9.20 1.39 18.09
C HIS A 290 8.80 0.30 17.10
N SER A 291 8.68 0.64 15.81
CA SER A 291 8.21 -0.27 14.78
C SER A 291 9.32 -0.73 13.85
N GLY A 292 9.15 -1.96 13.34
CA GLY A 292 9.85 -2.52 12.20
C GLY A 292 9.04 -2.34 10.92
N HIS A 293 8.83 -3.45 10.19
CA HIS A 293 8.18 -3.44 8.87
C HIS A 293 6.66 -3.24 8.92
N GLN A 294 6.01 -3.52 10.04
CA GLN A 294 4.54 -3.53 10.16
C GLN A 294 4.01 -2.34 10.99
N ILE A 295 4.44 -1.10 10.66
CA ILE A 295 4.09 0.10 11.45
C ILE A 295 2.59 0.27 11.67
N HIS A 296 1.77 -0.13 10.69
CA HIS A 296 0.31 -0.05 10.78
C HIS A 296 -0.31 -1.01 11.80
N GLN A 297 0.44 -2.04 12.23
CA GLN A 297 0.05 -2.96 13.30
C GLN A 297 0.77 -2.65 14.62
N GLU A 298 2.05 -2.35 14.56
CA GLU A 298 2.93 -2.18 15.72
C GLU A 298 2.70 -0.85 16.43
N GLU A 299 2.44 0.24 15.70
CA GLU A 299 2.08 1.57 16.23
C GLU A 299 0.76 2.06 15.57
N ALA A 300 -0.28 1.23 15.58
CA ALA A 300 -1.53 1.42 14.82
C ALA A 300 -2.22 2.75 15.09
N GLU A 301 -2.24 3.23 16.33
CA GLU A 301 -2.88 4.51 16.69
C GLU A 301 -2.09 5.68 16.13
N LYS A 302 -0.77 5.70 16.29
CA LYS A 302 0.12 6.73 15.76
C LYS A 302 0.05 6.77 14.23
N PHE A 303 0.03 5.59 13.58
CA PHE A 303 -0.12 5.46 12.14
C PHE A 303 -1.37 6.17 11.64
N GLN A 304 -2.52 5.89 12.22
CA GLN A 304 -3.80 6.47 11.83
C GLN A 304 -3.84 7.98 12.10
N LYS A 305 -3.38 8.43 13.28
CA LYS A 305 -3.33 9.85 13.65
C LYS A 305 -2.39 10.64 12.73
N THR A 306 -1.28 10.06 12.30
CA THR A 306 -0.35 10.69 11.36
C THR A 306 -1.03 10.98 10.01
N ILE A 307 -1.75 10.00 9.45
CA ILE A 307 -2.47 10.16 8.17
C ILE A 307 -3.58 11.22 8.30
N ILE A 308 -4.34 11.20 9.40
CA ILE A 308 -5.38 12.21 9.65
C ILE A 308 -4.76 13.61 9.80
N GLY A 309 -3.64 13.75 10.49
CA GLY A 309 -2.94 15.02 10.64
C GLY A 309 -2.52 15.63 9.30
N VAL A 310 -2.11 14.79 8.34
CA VAL A 310 -1.81 15.23 6.96
C VAL A 310 -3.08 15.73 6.26
N LEU A 311 -4.20 15.02 6.39
CA LEU A 311 -5.48 15.46 5.82
C LEU A 311 -5.93 16.81 6.43
N ASP A 312 -5.82 16.95 7.75
CA ASP A 312 -6.23 18.18 8.44
C ASP A 312 -5.37 19.38 8.03
N ALA A 313 -4.06 19.18 7.90
CA ALA A 313 -3.14 20.22 7.42
C ALA A 313 -3.45 20.63 5.97
N ALA A 314 -3.81 19.68 5.11
CA ALA A 314 -4.22 19.98 3.73
C ALA A 314 -5.51 20.80 3.69
N ASN A 315 -6.51 20.45 4.50
CA ASN A 315 -7.79 21.17 4.58
C ASN A 315 -7.67 22.57 5.20
N ALA A 316 -6.71 22.78 6.11
CA ALA A 316 -6.46 24.08 6.73
C ALA A 316 -5.71 25.06 5.82
N GLY A 317 -5.32 24.64 4.60
CA GLY A 317 -4.58 25.49 3.66
C GLY A 317 -3.15 25.82 4.14
N HIS A 318 -2.62 25.09 5.11
CA HIS A 318 -1.24 25.29 5.57
C HIS A 318 -0.26 24.77 4.50
N PRO A 319 0.70 25.64 4.08
CA PRO A 319 1.69 25.29 3.07
C PRO A 319 2.64 24.16 3.51
#